data_148aebffa0f636560e9139060e5b0418
#
_entry.id   148aebffa0f636560e9139060e5b0418
#
_cell.length_a   1.000
_cell.length_b   1.000
_cell.length_c   1.000
_cell.angle_alpha   90.00
_cell.angle_beta   90.00
_cell.angle_gamma   90.00
#
_symmetry.space_group_name_H-M   'P 1'
#
loop_
_entity.id
_entity.type
_entity.pdbx_description
1 polymer ?
#
loop_
_entity_poly.entity_id
_entity_poly.type
_entity_poly.pdbx_seq_one_letter_code
_entity_poly.pdbx_strand_id
1 'polypeptide(L)' 'MNAKDAVGLRIQVLCAKHEITVNELARKCGVAPSTIYSMMNEKSKNPGVVSIQKICDGLDISVRDFFNDSLFENLDPVIK' A
#
# COMPACT_ATOMS: atom_id res chain seq x y z
N MET A 1 6.12 4.46 13.80
CA MET A 1 5.74 3.51 12.73
C MET A 1 6.79 3.53 11.62
N ASN A 2 7.16 2.39 11.09
CA ASN A 2 8.10 2.34 9.98
C ASN A 2 7.39 2.48 8.63
N ALA A 3 8.16 2.69 7.55
CA ALA A 3 7.61 2.92 6.22
C ALA A 3 6.77 1.75 5.70
N LYS A 4 7.19 0.53 6.00
CA LYS A 4 6.49 -0.68 5.56
C LYS A 4 5.09 -0.75 6.18
N ASP A 5 4.99 -0.49 7.49
CA ASP A 5 3.70 -0.51 8.18
C ASP A 5 2.81 0.63 7.68
N ALA A 6 3.40 1.80 7.40
CA ALA A 6 2.66 2.92 6.85
C ALA A 6 2.08 2.60 5.47
N VAL A 7 2.83 1.91 4.62
CA VAL A 7 2.32 1.44 3.31
C VAL A 7 1.13 0.50 3.49
N GLY A 8 1.24 -0.47 4.41
CA GLY A 8 0.15 -1.40 4.68
C GLY A 8 -1.12 -0.70 5.14
N LEU A 9 -0.99 0.26 6.07
CA LEU A 9 -2.12 1.05 6.54
C LEU A 9 -2.71 1.92 5.43
N ARG A 10 -1.85 2.50 4.57
CA ARG A 10 -2.32 3.31 3.46
C ARG A 10 -3.18 2.50 2.51
N ILE A 11 -2.79 1.25 2.23
CA ILE A 11 -3.59 0.35 1.40
C ILE A 11 -4.97 0.12 2.04
N GLN A 12 -5.02 -0.11 3.35
CA GLN A 12 -6.29 -0.29 4.06
C GLN A 12 -7.17 0.97 3.96
N VAL A 13 -6.58 2.14 4.17
CA VAL A 13 -7.29 3.42 4.08
C VAL A 13 -7.85 3.62 2.67
N LEU A 14 -7.04 3.33 1.65
CA LEU A 14 -7.47 3.49 0.26
C LEU A 14 -8.60 2.53 -0.11
N CYS A 15 -8.52 1.28 0.36
CA CYS A 15 -9.61 0.32 0.16
C CYS A 15 -10.91 0.82 0.80
N ALA A 16 -10.83 1.33 2.02
CA ALA A 16 -12.00 1.88 2.71
C ALA A 16 -12.56 3.09 1.98
N LYS A 17 -11.69 3.98 1.53
CA LYS A 17 -12.08 5.19 0.81
C LYS A 17 -12.77 4.87 -0.51
N HIS A 18 -12.29 3.85 -1.22
CA HIS A 18 -12.87 3.42 -2.50
C HIS A 18 -13.98 2.39 -2.32
N GLU A 19 -14.30 2.02 -1.08
CA GLU A 19 -15.35 1.05 -0.75
C GLU A 19 -15.17 -0.29 -1.48
N ILE A 20 -13.92 -0.79 -1.48
CA ILE A 20 -13.58 -2.07 -2.09
C ILE A 20 -12.85 -2.96 -1.09
N THR A 21 -12.92 -4.26 -1.34
CA THR A 21 -12.15 -5.26 -0.57
C THR A 21 -10.73 -5.38 -1.11
N VAL A 22 -9.85 -6.00 -0.33
CA VAL A 22 -8.49 -6.31 -0.77
C VAL A 22 -8.53 -7.22 -2.02
N ASN A 23 -9.45 -8.18 -2.05
CA ASN A 23 -9.59 -9.07 -3.21
C ASN A 23 -9.99 -8.29 -4.48
N GLU A 24 -10.90 -7.32 -4.34
CA GLU A 24 -11.29 -6.46 -5.45
C GLU A 24 -10.13 -5.58 -5.91
N LEU A 25 -9.36 -5.05 -4.96
CA LEU A 25 -8.17 -4.27 -5.29
C LEU A 25 -7.17 -5.11 -6.07
N ALA A 26 -6.89 -6.33 -5.62
CA ALA A 26 -5.95 -7.23 -6.30
C ALA A 26 -6.40 -7.49 -7.73
N ARG A 27 -7.69 -7.71 -7.94
CA ARG A 27 -8.26 -7.93 -9.28
C ARG A 27 -8.06 -6.71 -10.17
N LYS A 28 -8.30 -5.52 -9.65
CA LYS A 28 -8.11 -4.26 -10.38
C LYS A 28 -6.65 -4.04 -10.75
N CYS A 29 -5.73 -4.45 -9.87
CA CYS A 29 -4.29 -4.26 -10.07
C CYS A 29 -3.63 -5.35 -10.91
N GLY A 30 -4.36 -6.42 -11.20
CA GLY A 30 -3.81 -7.54 -11.94
C GLY A 30 -2.77 -8.35 -11.16
N VAL A 31 -2.89 -8.41 -9.83
CA VAL A 31 -2.00 -9.19 -8.96
C VAL A 31 -2.82 -10.17 -8.13
N ALA A 32 -2.13 -11.17 -7.57
CA ALA A 32 -2.79 -12.11 -6.67
C ALA A 32 -3.15 -11.41 -5.35
N PRO A 33 -4.30 -11.75 -4.73
CA PRO A 33 -4.64 -11.19 -3.41
C PRO A 33 -3.55 -11.39 -2.36
N SER A 34 -2.84 -12.53 -2.40
CA SER A 34 -1.73 -12.80 -1.49
C SER A 34 -0.62 -11.76 -1.57
N THR A 35 -0.40 -11.16 -2.76
CA THR A 35 0.58 -10.10 -2.93
C THR A 35 0.19 -8.87 -2.12
N ILE A 36 -1.09 -8.49 -2.15
CA ILE A 36 -1.57 -7.34 -1.39
C ILE A 36 -1.51 -7.64 0.12
N TYR A 37 -1.96 -8.82 0.53
CA TYR A 37 -1.90 -9.21 1.95
C TYR A 37 -0.46 -9.24 2.47
N SER A 38 0.51 -9.68 1.65
CA SER A 38 1.92 -9.63 2.02
C SER A 38 2.39 -8.21 2.30
N MET A 39 1.93 -7.24 1.53
CA MET A 39 2.30 -5.83 1.72
C MET A 39 1.72 -5.26 3.01
N MET A 40 0.65 -5.86 3.53
CA MET A 40 -0.05 -5.42 4.74
C MET A 40 0.39 -6.19 5.99
N ASN A 41 1.10 -7.30 5.83
CA ASN A 41 1.48 -8.19 6.90
C ASN A 41 2.79 -7.72 7.56
N GLU A 42 2.83 -7.72 8.91
CA GLU A 42 4.01 -7.33 9.68
C GLU A 42 5.24 -8.17 9.34
N LYS A 43 5.05 -9.43 8.99
CA LYS A 43 6.13 -10.37 8.70
C LYS A 43 6.59 -10.31 7.24
N SER A 44 5.98 -9.49 6.42
CA SER A 44 6.28 -9.45 5.00
C SER A 44 7.58 -8.68 4.73
N LYS A 45 8.13 -8.92 3.54
CA LYS A 45 9.27 -8.17 3.03
C LYS A 45 8.83 -6.76 2.65
N ASN A 46 9.80 -5.87 2.43
CA ASN A 46 9.52 -4.51 2.00
C ASN A 46 8.70 -4.52 0.71
N PRO A 47 7.62 -3.73 0.65
CA PRO A 47 6.86 -3.63 -0.59
C PRO A 47 7.70 -2.98 -1.68
N GLY A 48 7.66 -3.55 -2.88
CA GLY A 48 8.38 -3.01 -4.02
C GLY A 48 7.66 -1.82 -4.62
N VAL A 49 8.42 -0.89 -5.19
CA VAL A 49 7.84 0.31 -5.80
C VAL A 49 6.94 -0.04 -6.99
N VAL A 50 7.27 -1.10 -7.73
CA VAL A 50 6.44 -1.54 -8.85
C VAL A 50 5.09 -2.07 -8.37
N SER A 51 5.09 -2.81 -7.25
CA SER A 51 3.84 -3.29 -6.66
C SER A 51 2.96 -2.13 -6.19
N ILE A 52 3.56 -1.11 -5.60
CA ILE A 52 2.85 0.11 -5.20
C ILE A 52 2.27 0.81 -6.44
N GLN A 53 3.05 0.89 -7.52
CA GLN A 53 2.56 1.48 -8.78
C GLN A 53 1.36 0.73 -9.33
N LYS A 54 1.37 -0.61 -9.27
CA LYS A 54 0.23 -1.42 -9.72
C LYS A 54 -1.02 -1.11 -8.93
N ILE A 55 -0.90 -0.92 -7.62
CA ILE A 55 -2.03 -0.51 -6.77
C ILE A 55 -2.55 0.86 -7.21
N CYS A 56 -1.64 1.80 -7.44
CA CYS A 56 -2.02 3.13 -7.89
C CYS A 56 -2.75 3.09 -9.23
N ASP A 57 -2.24 2.29 -10.17
CA ASP A 57 -2.88 2.13 -11.47
C ASP A 57 -4.29 1.54 -11.34
N GLY A 58 -4.45 0.55 -10.47
CA GLY A 58 -5.75 -0.07 -10.22
C GLY A 58 -6.76 0.88 -9.58
N LEU A 59 -6.29 1.84 -8.80
CA LEU A 59 -7.13 2.84 -8.13
C LEU A 59 -7.21 4.17 -8.89
N ASP A 60 -6.55 4.27 -10.02
CA ASP A 60 -6.49 5.49 -10.83
C ASP A 60 -5.97 6.69 -10.03
N ILE A 61 -4.90 6.47 -9.27
CA ILE A 61 -4.20 7.53 -8.54
C ILE A 61 -2.72 7.50 -8.92
N SER A 62 -2.01 8.60 -8.68
CA SER A 62 -0.57 8.64 -8.89
C SER A 62 0.17 8.04 -7.69
N VAL A 63 1.44 7.67 -7.90
CA VAL A 63 2.32 7.26 -6.80
C VAL A 63 2.47 8.41 -5.81
N ARG A 64 2.51 9.64 -6.29
CA ARG A 64 2.53 10.83 -5.43
C ARG A 64 1.31 10.89 -4.52
N ASP A 65 0.12 10.65 -5.07
CA ASP A 65 -1.13 10.64 -4.29
C ASP A 65 -1.11 9.54 -3.24
N PHE A 66 -0.56 8.38 -3.58
CA PHE A 66 -0.43 7.27 -2.64
C PHE A 66 0.32 7.70 -1.39
N PHE A 67 1.43 8.41 -1.55
CA PHE A 67 2.28 8.83 -0.44
C PHE A 67 1.88 10.19 0.16
N ASN A 68 0.87 10.84 -0.38
CA ASN A 68 0.40 12.12 0.14
C ASN A 68 -0.58 11.89 1.31
N ASP A 69 -0.03 11.48 2.44
CA ASP A 69 -0.81 11.17 3.64
C ASP A 69 0.06 11.37 4.87
N SER A 70 -0.55 11.78 5.97
CA SER A 70 0.16 12.01 7.23
C SER A 70 0.84 10.76 7.78
N LEU A 71 0.43 9.58 7.34
CA LEU A 71 1.07 8.31 7.71
C LEU A 71 2.58 8.31 7.41
N PHE A 72 3.01 9.09 6.41
CA PHE A 72 4.40 9.10 5.95
C PHE A 72 5.23 10.28 6.49
N GLU A 73 4.64 11.13 7.35
CA GLU A 73 5.33 12.35 7.81
C GLU A 73 6.33 12.11 8.93
N ASN A 74 6.05 11.17 9.83
CA ASN A 74 6.88 10.96 11.03
C ASN A 74 7.29 9.50 11.14
N LEU A 75 7.95 8.99 10.10
CA LEU A 75 8.40 7.60 10.05
C LEU A 75 9.64 7.42 10.94
N ASP A 76 9.74 6.25 11.55
CA ASP A 76 10.91 5.88 12.34
C ASP A 76 12.14 5.83 11.43
N PRO A 77 13.30 6.37 11.86
CA PRO A 77 14.51 6.31 11.04
C PRO A 77 14.96 4.88 10.80
N VAL A 78 15.38 4.61 9.56
CA VAL A 78 16.00 3.33 9.19
C VAL A 78 17.50 3.38 9.46
N ILE A 79 18.09 4.54 9.26
CA ILE A 79 19.52 4.76 9.50
C ILE A 79 19.68 5.20 10.96
N LYS A 80 20.55 4.50 11.67
CA LYS A 80 20.84 4.79 13.07
C LYS A 80 22.18 5.47 13.22
#